data_2960f1a215dd5f4371d92ecf5eb7e870
#
_entry.id   2960f1a215dd5f4371d92ecf5eb7e870
#
_cell.length_a   1.000
_cell.length_b   1.000
_cell.length_c   1.000
_cell.angle_alpha   90.00
_cell.angle_beta   90.00
_cell.angle_gamma   90.00
#
_symmetry.space_group_name_H-M   'P 1'
#
loop_
_entity.id
_entity.type
_entity.pdbx_description
1 polymer ?
#
loop_
_entity_poly.entity_id
_entity_poly.type
_entity_poly.pdbx_seq_one_letter_code
_entity_poly.pdbx_strand_id
1 'polypeptide(L)'
;MTHDLRLSHNIYKDEKRGTYYFRITYYDKTNKRQYITRKGFKQRKEAVKKCNEIMDELEGAGQLNRLPFDALVEEYTEWYSARRKSSSVKALKTHTNNHLVPYFGSMDVFNMTTQDVMKFQNKKLKEGHSGDYLKKMHVYLVSLLNHAMKFYDLKQNVASLVGNFEIESQKRLNYWTLEQFNEFYDALATQQQKLFFKLLFYSGARKGEIRALTWRDVNFDDEFIHINKTDYHGEVTAPKTKSAIRDIYLPAHMMNDIKNYLNWYKETNIYKDDYVLFGTFFKAYSESTIDRWFNTALKVLDNQLPDGQTFPRIVIHELRHSHASMLVNHGASIMVIAQRLGHADSNEVYNRYGHLYPSTQKEIVKYL
;
A
#
# COMPACT_ATOMS: atom_id res chain seq x y z
N MET A 1 22.91 -25.00 0.92
CA MET A 1 21.79 -25.89 1.26
C MET A 1 21.42 -26.65 -0.01
N THR A 2 21.57 -27.97 -0.02
CA THR A 2 21.20 -28.83 -1.16
C THR A 2 19.68 -28.90 -1.18
N HIS A 3 19.06 -28.37 -2.25
CA HIS A 3 17.63 -28.50 -2.47
C HIS A 3 17.31 -29.94 -2.89
N ASP A 4 16.67 -30.70 -2.02
CA ASP A 4 16.16 -32.01 -2.37
C ASP A 4 15.06 -31.87 -3.47
N LEU A 5 15.10 -32.72 -4.47
CA LEU A 5 14.20 -32.64 -5.62
C LEU A 5 12.79 -33.13 -5.22
N ARG A 6 11.80 -32.25 -5.32
CA ARG A 6 10.39 -32.63 -5.12
C ARG A 6 9.87 -33.35 -6.38
N LEU A 7 9.53 -34.62 -6.25
CA LEU A 7 9.11 -35.48 -7.37
C LEU A 7 7.59 -35.56 -7.57
N SER A 8 6.82 -35.32 -6.51
CA SER A 8 5.36 -35.26 -6.51
C SER A 8 4.86 -34.64 -5.20
N HIS A 9 3.53 -34.48 -5.02
CA HIS A 9 2.96 -34.06 -3.75
C HIS A 9 3.51 -34.97 -2.63
N ASN A 10 4.17 -34.40 -1.64
CA ASN A 10 4.77 -35.09 -0.48
C ASN A 10 5.98 -36.02 -0.71
N ILE A 11 6.41 -36.33 -1.94
CA ILE A 11 7.53 -37.24 -2.23
C ILE A 11 8.76 -36.46 -2.68
N TYR A 12 9.91 -36.75 -2.08
CA TYR A 12 11.18 -36.08 -2.32
C TYR A 12 12.29 -37.10 -2.55
N LYS A 13 13.36 -36.70 -3.25
CA LYS A 13 14.58 -37.45 -3.43
C LYS A 13 15.70 -36.79 -2.65
N ASP A 14 16.35 -37.51 -1.76
CA ASP A 14 17.60 -37.11 -1.11
C ASP A 14 18.75 -37.40 -2.08
N GLU A 15 19.24 -36.37 -2.74
CA GLU A 15 20.27 -36.52 -3.77
C GLU A 15 21.63 -36.98 -3.22
N LYS A 16 21.91 -36.66 -1.94
CA LYS A 16 23.17 -37.11 -1.29
C LYS A 16 23.18 -38.59 -1.00
N ARG A 17 22.05 -39.17 -0.65
CA ARG A 17 21.90 -40.56 -0.25
C ARG A 17 21.32 -41.44 -1.35
N GLY A 18 20.84 -40.86 -2.43
CA GLY A 18 20.17 -41.56 -3.52
C GLY A 18 18.87 -42.23 -3.11
N THR A 19 18.29 -41.85 -1.96
CA THR A 19 17.09 -42.46 -1.40
C THR A 19 15.88 -41.52 -1.52
N TYR A 20 14.68 -42.08 -1.36
CA TYR A 20 13.44 -41.32 -1.39
C TYR A 20 12.92 -41.14 0.04
N TYR A 21 12.16 -40.06 0.23
CA TYR A 21 11.47 -39.81 1.49
C TYR A 21 10.16 -39.07 1.21
N PHE A 22 9.26 -39.08 2.19
CA PHE A 22 8.05 -38.27 2.14
C PHE A 22 7.90 -37.44 3.42
N ARG A 23 7.15 -36.33 3.29
CA ARG A 23 6.73 -35.50 4.40
C ARG A 23 5.24 -35.21 4.24
N ILE A 24 4.43 -35.62 5.20
CA ILE A 24 3.00 -35.35 5.31
C ILE A 24 2.83 -34.28 6.38
N THR A 25 2.07 -33.24 6.08
CA THR A 25 1.63 -32.25 7.05
C THR A 25 0.20 -32.57 7.44
N TYR A 26 -0.10 -32.59 8.72
CA TYR A 26 -1.45 -32.79 9.24
C TYR A 26 -1.70 -31.93 10.46
N TYR A 27 -2.93 -31.81 10.90
CA TYR A 27 -3.30 -31.07 12.10
C TYR A 27 -3.84 -32.03 13.14
N ASP A 28 -3.30 -31.98 14.36
CA ASP A 28 -3.76 -32.83 15.46
C ASP A 28 -5.12 -32.38 16.02
N LYS A 29 -5.68 -33.12 16.96
CA LYS A 29 -6.97 -32.81 17.59
C LYS A 29 -7.01 -31.45 18.31
N THR A 30 -5.85 -30.86 18.58
CA THR A 30 -5.70 -29.54 19.20
C THR A 30 -5.47 -28.42 18.19
N ASN A 31 -5.67 -28.67 16.87
CA ASN A 31 -5.37 -27.75 15.76
C ASN A 31 -3.90 -27.35 15.62
N LYS A 32 -2.97 -28.13 16.18
CA LYS A 32 -1.55 -27.86 16.07
C LYS A 32 -0.98 -28.57 14.84
N ARG A 33 -0.24 -27.83 14.01
CA ARG A 33 0.42 -28.35 12.82
C ARG A 33 1.48 -29.39 13.20
N GLN A 34 1.40 -30.57 12.62
CA GLN A 34 2.29 -31.70 12.84
C GLN A 34 2.88 -32.19 11.51
N TYR A 35 4.02 -32.87 11.59
CA TYR A 35 4.70 -33.40 10.42
C TYR A 35 5.06 -34.86 10.62
N ILE A 36 4.73 -35.71 9.68
CA ILE A 36 5.26 -37.07 9.57
C ILE A 36 6.29 -37.09 8.45
N THR A 37 7.54 -37.36 8.77
CA THR A 37 8.60 -37.56 7.79
C THR A 37 9.13 -38.99 7.91
N ARG A 38 9.20 -39.70 6.79
CA ARG A 38 9.83 -41.03 6.70
C ARG A 38 10.85 -41.01 5.57
N LYS A 39 12.10 -41.43 5.89
CA LYS A 39 13.26 -41.37 4.98
C LYS A 39 13.84 -42.77 4.76
N GLY A 40 14.70 -42.91 3.73
CA GLY A 40 15.51 -44.11 3.51
C GLY A 40 14.90 -45.14 2.58
N PHE A 41 13.85 -44.79 1.82
CA PHE A 41 13.27 -45.69 0.80
C PHE A 41 14.22 -45.82 -0.38
N LYS A 42 14.56 -47.05 -0.77
CA LYS A 42 15.42 -47.31 -1.92
C LYS A 42 14.70 -47.07 -3.25
N GLN A 43 13.41 -47.29 -3.27
CA GLN A 43 12.57 -47.08 -4.47
C GLN A 43 11.49 -46.03 -4.22
N ARG A 44 11.23 -45.22 -5.23
CA ARG A 44 10.13 -44.21 -5.20
C ARG A 44 8.79 -44.88 -4.91
N LYS A 45 8.54 -46.05 -5.49
CA LYS A 45 7.26 -46.76 -5.36
C LYS A 45 6.96 -47.18 -3.92
N GLU A 46 8.00 -47.54 -3.16
CA GLU A 46 7.88 -47.88 -1.73
C GLU A 46 7.52 -46.65 -0.90
N ALA A 47 8.18 -45.50 -1.17
CA ALA A 47 7.88 -44.26 -0.50
C ALA A 47 6.45 -43.79 -0.77
N VAL A 48 5.98 -43.91 -2.01
CA VAL A 48 4.60 -43.60 -2.41
C VAL A 48 3.59 -44.50 -1.69
N LYS A 49 3.84 -45.82 -1.70
CA LYS A 49 2.94 -46.77 -1.03
C LYS A 49 2.80 -46.48 0.45
N LYS A 50 3.91 -46.28 1.14
CA LYS A 50 3.90 -46.01 2.59
C LYS A 50 3.32 -44.63 2.92
N CYS A 51 3.53 -43.64 2.03
CA CYS A 51 2.91 -42.33 2.15
C CYS A 51 1.38 -42.45 2.06
N ASN A 52 0.85 -43.18 1.07
CA ASN A 52 -0.59 -43.37 0.91
C ASN A 52 -1.22 -44.13 2.08
N GLU A 53 -0.58 -45.19 2.59
CA GLU A 53 -1.07 -45.92 3.78
C GLU A 53 -1.27 -44.97 4.97
N ILE A 54 -0.27 -44.10 5.25
CA ILE A 54 -0.37 -43.14 6.37
C ILE A 54 -1.39 -42.04 6.05
N MET A 55 -1.51 -41.64 4.79
CA MET A 55 -2.54 -40.68 4.38
C MET A 55 -3.95 -41.23 4.60
N ASP A 56 -4.19 -42.48 4.21
CA ASP A 56 -5.49 -43.16 4.42
C ASP A 56 -5.82 -43.29 5.94
N GLU A 57 -4.81 -43.62 6.78
CA GLU A 57 -4.98 -43.65 8.23
C GLU A 57 -5.37 -42.28 8.83
N LEU A 58 -4.72 -41.22 8.38
CA LEU A 58 -4.99 -39.86 8.82
C LEU A 58 -6.34 -39.34 8.28
N GLU A 59 -6.72 -39.72 7.06
CA GLU A 59 -8.00 -39.39 6.44
C GLU A 59 -9.15 -40.09 7.19
N GLY A 60 -9.00 -41.38 7.48
CA GLY A 60 -9.95 -42.11 8.32
C GLY A 60 -10.10 -41.56 9.73
N ALA A 61 -9.07 -40.89 10.25
CA ALA A 61 -9.08 -40.17 11.52
C ALA A 61 -9.59 -38.72 11.41
N GLY A 62 -9.96 -38.24 10.20
CA GLY A 62 -10.40 -36.84 9.94
C GLY A 62 -9.30 -35.79 10.11
N GLN A 63 -8.03 -36.19 10.00
CA GLN A 63 -6.89 -35.31 10.26
C GLN A 63 -6.19 -34.78 8.99
N LEU A 64 -6.41 -35.41 7.84
CA LEU A 64 -5.63 -35.12 6.62
C LEU A 64 -6.12 -33.93 5.81
N ASN A 65 -7.39 -33.66 5.78
CA ASN A 65 -7.98 -32.62 4.94
C ASN A 65 -8.43 -31.38 5.76
N ARG A 66 -7.72 -31.10 6.87
CA ARG A 66 -8.03 -29.95 7.70
C ARG A 66 -6.96 -28.87 7.54
N LEU A 67 -7.37 -27.70 7.12
CA LEU A 67 -6.52 -26.51 7.02
C LEU A 67 -7.17 -25.37 7.84
N PRO A 68 -6.78 -25.16 9.10
CA PRO A 68 -7.27 -24.02 9.86
C PRO A 68 -6.93 -22.72 9.13
N PHE A 69 -7.86 -21.77 9.15
CA PHE A 69 -7.70 -20.50 8.43
C PHE A 69 -6.50 -19.67 8.95
N ASP A 70 -6.22 -19.69 10.25
CA ASP A 70 -5.05 -19.03 10.84
C ASP A 70 -3.74 -19.60 10.30
N ALA A 71 -3.63 -20.93 10.12
CA ALA A 71 -2.48 -21.56 9.52
C ALA A 71 -2.30 -21.19 8.04
N LEU A 72 -3.41 -21.07 7.28
CA LEU A 72 -3.38 -20.55 5.92
C LEU A 72 -2.88 -19.11 5.89
N VAL A 73 -3.31 -18.26 6.83
CA VAL A 73 -2.87 -16.85 6.93
C VAL A 73 -1.38 -16.76 7.22
N GLU A 74 -0.84 -17.58 8.12
CA GLU A 74 0.60 -17.63 8.42
C GLU A 74 1.41 -17.97 7.17
N GLU A 75 1.08 -19.06 6.51
CA GLU A 75 1.79 -19.51 5.31
C GLU A 75 1.67 -18.51 4.17
N TYR A 76 0.46 -18.00 3.92
CA TYR A 76 0.25 -16.97 2.90
C TYR A 76 1.05 -15.71 3.21
N THR A 77 1.12 -15.30 4.46
CA THR A 77 1.89 -14.11 4.88
C THR A 77 3.38 -14.31 4.62
N GLU A 78 3.95 -15.48 4.90
CA GLU A 78 5.32 -15.81 4.58
C GLU A 78 5.57 -15.81 3.06
N TRP A 79 4.71 -16.48 2.29
CA TRP A 79 4.76 -16.52 0.84
C TRP A 79 4.64 -15.13 0.22
N TYR A 80 3.75 -14.29 0.74
CA TYR A 80 3.51 -12.93 0.28
C TYR A 80 4.67 -11.98 0.60
N SER A 81 5.26 -12.12 1.79
CA SER A 81 6.37 -11.27 2.25
C SER A 81 7.63 -11.42 1.39
N ALA A 82 7.89 -12.64 0.88
CA ALA A 82 9.01 -12.90 -0.02
C ALA A 82 8.84 -12.25 -1.42
N ARG A 83 7.65 -11.75 -1.77
CA ARG A 83 7.28 -11.28 -3.13
C ARG A 83 6.74 -9.86 -3.19
N ARG A 84 6.48 -9.24 -2.05
CA ARG A 84 5.81 -7.93 -1.99
C ARG A 84 6.57 -6.95 -1.10
N LYS A 85 6.35 -5.65 -1.34
CA LYS A 85 6.95 -4.58 -0.53
C LYS A 85 6.43 -4.63 0.91
N SER A 86 7.26 -4.22 1.87
CA SER A 86 6.97 -4.18 3.31
C SER A 86 5.64 -3.49 3.64
N SER A 87 5.32 -2.39 2.96
CA SER A 87 4.04 -1.69 3.11
C SER A 87 2.81 -2.55 2.79
N SER A 88 2.89 -3.37 1.73
CA SER A 88 1.79 -4.26 1.35
C SER A 88 1.64 -5.42 2.34
N VAL A 89 2.77 -5.94 2.85
CA VAL A 89 2.78 -6.97 3.89
C VAL A 89 2.18 -6.45 5.19
N LYS A 90 2.52 -5.21 5.59
CA LYS A 90 1.95 -4.56 6.77
C LYS A 90 0.43 -4.41 6.64
N ALA A 91 -0.05 -3.96 5.47
CA ALA A 91 -1.48 -3.83 5.21
C ALA A 91 -2.21 -5.19 5.26
N LEU A 92 -1.65 -6.24 4.66
CA LEU A 92 -2.17 -7.61 4.77
C LEU A 92 -2.30 -8.02 6.23
N LYS A 93 -1.19 -7.93 7.00
CA LYS A 93 -1.16 -8.31 8.43
C LYS A 93 -2.19 -7.53 9.25
N THR A 94 -2.38 -6.23 8.99
CA THR A 94 -3.38 -5.43 9.69
C THR A 94 -4.80 -5.97 9.47
N HIS A 95 -5.18 -6.25 8.22
CA HIS A 95 -6.52 -6.76 7.92
C HIS A 95 -6.72 -8.19 8.40
N THR A 96 -5.73 -9.06 8.22
CA THR A 96 -5.82 -10.46 8.64
C THR A 96 -5.90 -10.59 10.15
N ASN A 97 -4.97 -9.98 10.90
CA ASN A 97 -4.87 -10.14 12.34
C ASN A 97 -6.01 -9.44 13.11
N ASN A 98 -6.49 -8.29 12.61
CA ASN A 98 -7.52 -7.55 13.31
C ASN A 98 -8.94 -8.02 12.97
N HIS A 99 -9.14 -8.67 11.82
CA HIS A 99 -10.49 -8.97 11.34
C HIS A 99 -10.71 -10.40 10.89
N LEU A 100 -9.82 -10.94 10.03
CA LEU A 100 -10.05 -12.25 9.41
C LEU A 100 -9.73 -13.39 10.38
N VAL A 101 -8.57 -13.38 11.03
CA VAL A 101 -8.18 -14.41 12.01
C VAL A 101 -9.12 -14.43 13.23
N PRO A 102 -9.53 -13.30 13.84
CA PRO A 102 -10.47 -13.31 14.94
C PRO A 102 -11.86 -13.89 14.59
N TYR A 103 -12.21 -13.91 13.31
CA TYR A 103 -13.50 -14.45 12.88
C TYR A 103 -13.42 -15.87 12.32
N PHE A 104 -12.44 -16.15 11.45
CA PHE A 104 -12.32 -17.40 10.72
C PHE A 104 -11.22 -18.33 11.27
N GLY A 105 -10.34 -17.86 12.17
CA GLY A 105 -9.07 -18.51 12.50
C GLY A 105 -9.14 -20.01 12.78
N SER A 106 -10.10 -20.44 13.57
CA SER A 106 -10.29 -21.86 13.91
C SER A 106 -11.10 -22.65 12.88
N MET A 107 -11.69 -21.97 11.87
CA MET A 107 -12.47 -22.64 10.83
C MET A 107 -11.55 -23.42 9.90
N ASP A 108 -12.01 -24.59 9.52
CA ASP A 108 -11.38 -25.37 8.47
C ASP A 108 -11.74 -24.76 7.10
N VAL A 109 -10.71 -24.37 6.35
CA VAL A 109 -10.86 -23.72 5.02
C VAL A 109 -11.67 -24.57 4.04
N PHE A 110 -11.56 -25.91 4.12
CA PHE A 110 -12.30 -26.83 3.26
C PHE A 110 -13.80 -26.87 3.57
N ASN A 111 -14.17 -26.52 4.79
CA ASN A 111 -15.56 -26.52 5.26
C ASN A 111 -16.18 -25.12 5.29
N MET A 112 -15.43 -24.06 4.89
CA MET A 112 -15.97 -22.71 4.78
C MET A 112 -17.07 -22.63 3.72
N THR A 113 -18.15 -21.95 4.07
CA THR A 113 -19.33 -21.76 3.22
C THR A 113 -19.51 -20.31 2.80
N THR A 114 -20.28 -20.09 1.73
CA THR A 114 -20.72 -18.73 1.34
C THR A 114 -21.52 -18.05 2.47
N GLN A 115 -22.25 -18.83 3.27
CA GLN A 115 -23.01 -18.32 4.40
C GLN A 115 -22.09 -17.74 5.51
N ASP A 116 -20.92 -18.36 5.74
CA ASP A 116 -19.96 -17.86 6.73
C ASP A 116 -19.37 -16.53 6.28
N VAL A 117 -19.03 -16.41 4.99
CA VAL A 117 -18.55 -15.15 4.40
C VAL A 117 -19.61 -14.06 4.45
N MET A 118 -20.87 -14.37 4.12
CA MET A 118 -21.98 -13.42 4.19
C MET A 118 -22.23 -12.94 5.65
N LYS A 119 -22.20 -13.85 6.61
CA LYS A 119 -22.31 -13.48 8.05
C LYS A 119 -21.18 -12.56 8.50
N PHE A 120 -19.94 -12.85 8.05
CA PHE A 120 -18.80 -12.00 8.29
C PHE A 120 -18.99 -10.60 7.70
N GLN A 121 -19.39 -10.50 6.42
CA GLN A 121 -19.66 -9.22 5.78
C GLN A 121 -20.74 -8.43 6.54
N ASN A 122 -21.86 -9.06 6.88
CA ASN A 122 -22.94 -8.42 7.63
C ASN A 122 -22.50 -7.92 9.02
N LYS A 123 -21.61 -8.66 9.69
CA LYS A 123 -21.02 -8.22 10.95
C LYS A 123 -20.15 -6.98 10.74
N LYS A 124 -19.28 -6.99 9.72
CA LYS A 124 -18.35 -5.90 9.45
C LYS A 124 -19.04 -4.62 8.96
N LEU A 125 -20.16 -4.73 8.27
CA LEU A 125 -21.01 -3.59 7.91
C LEU A 125 -21.51 -2.82 9.14
N LYS A 126 -21.85 -3.54 10.21
CA LYS A 126 -22.35 -2.95 11.46
C LYS A 126 -21.26 -2.27 12.31
N GLU A 127 -19.99 -2.55 12.04
CA GLU A 127 -18.85 -1.99 12.79
C GLU A 127 -18.46 -0.56 12.35
N GLY A 128 -19.10 0.00 11.32
CA GLY A 128 -18.90 1.40 10.89
C GLY A 128 -17.60 1.70 10.15
N HIS A 129 -16.93 0.68 9.58
CA HIS A 129 -15.76 0.87 8.75
C HIS A 129 -16.11 1.52 7.41
N SER A 130 -15.15 2.25 6.82
CA SER A 130 -15.32 2.83 5.48
C SER A 130 -15.48 1.74 4.40
N GLY A 131 -16.24 2.04 3.34
CA GLY A 131 -16.48 1.10 2.24
C GLY A 131 -15.20 0.58 1.60
N ASP A 132 -14.21 1.45 1.38
CA ASP A 132 -12.91 1.05 0.80
C ASP A 132 -12.13 0.12 1.73
N TYR A 133 -12.22 0.33 3.04
CA TYR A 133 -11.58 -0.55 4.03
C TYR A 133 -12.21 -1.94 4.03
N LEU A 134 -13.55 -2.01 3.99
CA LEU A 134 -14.30 -3.27 3.90
C LEU A 134 -13.99 -4.01 2.60
N LYS A 135 -14.02 -3.31 1.46
CA LYS A 135 -13.65 -3.89 0.15
C LYS A 135 -12.24 -4.47 0.16
N LYS A 136 -11.29 -3.77 0.77
CA LYS A 136 -9.90 -4.24 0.88
C LYS A 136 -9.78 -5.50 1.74
N MET A 137 -10.53 -5.58 2.82
CA MET A 137 -10.60 -6.75 3.70
C MET A 137 -11.09 -7.98 2.93
N HIS A 138 -12.14 -7.82 2.13
CA HIS A 138 -12.66 -8.90 1.27
C HIS A 138 -11.64 -9.34 0.21
N VAL A 139 -10.92 -8.40 -0.42
CA VAL A 139 -9.85 -8.73 -1.38
C VAL A 139 -8.77 -9.61 -0.75
N TYR A 140 -8.42 -9.38 0.51
CA TYR A 140 -7.46 -10.25 1.21
C TYR A 140 -8.04 -11.64 1.49
N LEU A 141 -9.32 -11.74 1.89
CA LEU A 141 -9.98 -13.03 2.08
C LEU A 141 -10.00 -13.84 0.76
N VAL A 142 -10.38 -13.21 -0.35
CA VAL A 142 -10.33 -13.83 -1.69
C VAL A 142 -8.91 -14.28 -2.04
N SER A 143 -7.90 -13.47 -1.75
CA SER A 143 -6.50 -13.81 -2.06
C SER A 143 -6.00 -15.01 -1.25
N LEU A 144 -6.38 -15.12 0.02
CA LEU A 144 -6.07 -16.25 0.88
C LEU A 144 -6.71 -17.55 0.37
N LEU A 145 -7.99 -17.51 0.04
CA LEU A 145 -8.69 -18.69 -0.48
C LEU A 145 -8.21 -19.09 -1.88
N ASN A 146 -7.82 -18.13 -2.74
CA ASN A 146 -7.16 -18.42 -4.02
C ASN A 146 -5.79 -19.11 -3.80
N HIS A 147 -5.05 -18.74 -2.75
CA HIS A 147 -3.84 -19.45 -2.38
C HIS A 147 -4.13 -20.89 -1.98
N ALA A 148 -5.20 -21.11 -1.20
CA ALA A 148 -5.63 -22.45 -0.82
C ALA A 148 -6.08 -23.27 -2.05
N MET A 149 -6.77 -22.67 -3.00
CA MET A 149 -7.10 -23.34 -4.28
C MET A 149 -5.84 -23.78 -5.05
N LYS A 150 -4.80 -22.94 -5.04
CA LYS A 150 -3.59 -23.20 -5.80
C LYS A 150 -2.68 -24.26 -5.16
N PHE A 151 -2.63 -24.33 -3.83
CA PHE A 151 -1.62 -25.10 -3.12
C PHE A 151 -2.17 -26.23 -2.23
N TYR A 152 -3.49 -26.22 -1.99
CA TYR A 152 -4.18 -27.18 -1.09
C TYR A 152 -5.40 -27.85 -1.73
N ASP A 153 -5.56 -27.73 -3.05
CA ASP A 153 -6.66 -28.36 -3.80
C ASP A 153 -8.07 -27.95 -3.34
N LEU A 154 -8.21 -26.75 -2.71
CA LEU A 154 -9.53 -26.19 -2.42
C LEU A 154 -10.30 -26.01 -3.75
N LYS A 155 -11.48 -26.61 -3.87
CA LYS A 155 -12.21 -26.70 -5.13
C LYS A 155 -12.80 -25.38 -5.60
N GLN A 156 -13.20 -24.50 -4.66
CA GLN A 156 -13.82 -23.22 -4.99
C GLN A 156 -13.52 -22.15 -3.94
N ASN A 157 -13.49 -20.90 -4.37
CA ASN A 157 -13.34 -19.75 -3.49
C ASN A 157 -14.70 -19.20 -3.11
N VAL A 158 -15.17 -19.55 -1.91
CA VAL A 158 -16.48 -19.12 -1.41
C VAL A 158 -16.59 -17.61 -1.24
N ALA A 159 -15.47 -16.92 -0.98
CA ALA A 159 -15.47 -15.45 -0.91
C ALA A 159 -15.67 -14.82 -2.29
N SER A 160 -15.06 -15.37 -3.34
CA SER A 160 -15.31 -14.90 -4.70
C SER A 160 -16.75 -15.10 -5.14
N LEU A 161 -17.39 -16.20 -4.70
CA LEU A 161 -18.79 -16.49 -5.03
C LEU A 161 -19.76 -15.49 -4.36
N VAL A 162 -19.48 -15.09 -3.12
CA VAL A 162 -20.31 -14.08 -2.40
C VAL A 162 -20.15 -12.70 -3.03
N GLY A 163 -18.98 -12.40 -3.58
CA GLY A 163 -18.67 -11.07 -4.11
C GLY A 163 -18.23 -10.08 -3.05
N ASN A 164 -17.75 -8.93 -3.51
CA ASN A 164 -17.28 -7.88 -2.61
C ASN A 164 -18.45 -7.09 -2.00
N PHE A 165 -18.16 -6.25 -1.01
CA PHE A 165 -19.15 -5.35 -0.43
C PHE A 165 -19.72 -4.39 -1.49
N GLU A 166 -21.02 -4.38 -1.66
CA GLU A 166 -21.75 -3.45 -2.52
C GLU A 166 -22.00 -2.12 -1.76
N ILE A 167 -20.95 -1.33 -1.64
CA ILE A 167 -21.00 -0.02 -0.98
C ILE A 167 -20.50 1.00 -1.96
N GLU A 168 -21.29 2.03 -2.21
CA GLU A 168 -20.80 3.21 -2.93
C GLU A 168 -19.74 3.90 -2.05
N SER A 169 -18.49 3.90 -2.50
CA SER A 169 -17.50 4.77 -1.91
C SER A 169 -17.77 6.18 -2.43
N GLN A 170 -18.33 7.04 -1.58
CA GLN A 170 -18.37 8.48 -1.89
C GLN A 170 -16.92 8.99 -1.90
N LYS A 171 -16.30 8.94 -3.06
CA LYS A 171 -14.99 9.57 -3.28
C LYS A 171 -15.21 11.08 -3.29
N ARG A 172 -15.32 11.69 -2.12
CA ARG A 172 -15.26 13.14 -2.02
C ARG A 172 -13.84 13.55 -2.40
N LEU A 173 -13.73 14.38 -3.42
CA LEU A 173 -12.48 15.02 -3.78
C LEU A 173 -12.32 16.23 -2.85
N ASN A 174 -11.59 16.04 -1.75
CA ASN A 174 -11.24 17.14 -0.86
C ASN A 174 -9.97 17.79 -1.38
N TYR A 175 -9.99 19.09 -1.51
CA TYR A 175 -8.81 19.89 -1.86
C TYR A 175 -8.98 21.32 -1.36
N TRP A 176 -7.88 21.99 -1.15
CA TRP A 176 -7.85 23.42 -0.86
C TRP A 176 -7.70 24.24 -2.13
N THR A 177 -8.33 25.41 -2.14
CA THR A 177 -8.04 26.46 -3.10
C THR A 177 -6.67 27.09 -2.79
N LEU A 178 -6.18 27.94 -3.70
CA LEU A 178 -4.92 28.66 -3.45
C LEU A 178 -5.03 29.59 -2.23
N GLU A 179 -6.18 30.23 -2.06
CA GLU A 179 -6.45 31.10 -0.90
C GLU A 179 -6.37 30.33 0.41
N GLN A 180 -7.05 29.19 0.50
CA GLN A 180 -7.02 28.31 1.68
C GLN A 180 -5.61 27.76 1.95
N PHE A 181 -4.86 27.43 0.88
CA PHE A 181 -3.48 27.03 1.07
C PHE A 181 -2.61 28.19 1.59
N ASN A 182 -2.81 29.42 1.13
CA ASN A 182 -2.06 30.57 1.61
C ASN A 182 -2.36 30.86 3.09
N GLU A 183 -3.62 30.78 3.52
CA GLU A 183 -3.96 30.90 4.96
C GLU A 183 -3.24 29.83 5.79
N PHE A 184 -3.24 28.58 5.32
CA PHE A 184 -2.49 27.49 5.97
C PHE A 184 -0.97 27.77 5.99
N TYR A 185 -0.42 28.25 4.88
CA TYR A 185 1.00 28.58 4.75
C TYR A 185 1.43 29.66 5.74
N ASP A 186 0.60 30.68 5.96
CA ASP A 186 0.88 31.77 6.91
C ASP A 186 0.84 31.30 8.36
N ALA A 187 0.03 30.30 8.68
CA ALA A 187 -0.03 29.69 10.01
C ALA A 187 1.16 28.76 10.34
N LEU A 188 2.04 28.45 9.38
CA LEU A 188 3.23 27.63 9.62
C LEU A 188 4.33 28.43 10.32
N ALA A 189 4.95 27.81 11.35
CA ALA A 189 5.83 28.50 12.26
C ALA A 189 7.24 28.78 11.71
N THR A 190 7.79 27.93 10.85
CA THR A 190 9.18 28.01 10.38
C THR A 190 9.29 28.01 8.86
N GLN A 191 10.37 28.62 8.34
CA GLN A 191 10.65 28.59 6.91
C GLN A 191 10.76 27.15 6.35
N GLN A 192 11.31 26.24 7.14
CA GLN A 192 11.43 24.84 6.76
C GLN A 192 10.04 24.18 6.57
N GLN A 193 9.11 24.43 7.50
CA GLN A 193 7.73 23.96 7.38
C GLN A 193 7.06 24.59 6.15
N LYS A 194 7.22 25.89 5.99
CA LYS A 194 6.68 26.66 4.86
C LYS A 194 7.16 26.10 3.53
N LEU A 195 8.46 25.88 3.38
CA LEU A 195 9.04 25.33 2.14
C LEU A 195 8.56 23.89 1.88
N PHE A 196 8.49 23.04 2.92
CA PHE A 196 8.03 21.66 2.78
C PHE A 196 6.60 21.58 2.22
N PHE A 197 5.65 22.29 2.81
CA PHE A 197 4.27 22.29 2.37
C PHE A 197 4.06 23.03 1.05
N LYS A 198 4.83 24.09 0.80
CA LYS A 198 4.83 24.81 -0.46
C LYS A 198 5.31 23.93 -1.62
N LEU A 199 6.34 23.10 -1.40
CA LEU A 199 6.77 22.09 -2.37
C LEU A 199 5.70 21.05 -2.62
N LEU A 200 5.02 20.52 -1.60
CA LEU A 200 3.91 19.58 -1.78
C LEU A 200 2.79 20.18 -2.65
N PHE A 201 2.40 21.42 -2.37
CA PHE A 201 1.32 22.09 -3.07
C PHE A 201 1.68 22.40 -4.53
N TYR A 202 2.85 23.01 -4.78
CA TYR A 202 3.23 23.47 -6.13
C TYR A 202 3.84 22.38 -7.01
N SER A 203 4.34 21.29 -6.46
CA SER A 203 4.85 20.17 -7.25
C SER A 203 3.81 19.06 -7.47
N GLY A 204 2.85 18.93 -6.56
CA GLY A 204 1.93 17.78 -6.53
C GLY A 204 2.62 16.45 -6.22
N ALA A 205 3.88 16.48 -5.76
CA ALA A 205 4.60 15.27 -5.37
C ALA A 205 3.99 14.62 -4.12
N ARG A 206 4.25 13.32 -3.93
CA ARG A 206 3.78 12.60 -2.74
C ARG A 206 4.61 13.00 -1.51
N LYS A 207 4.02 12.97 -0.31
CA LYS A 207 4.72 13.26 0.97
C LYS A 207 6.06 12.51 1.08
N GLY A 208 6.09 11.23 0.75
CA GLY A 208 7.31 10.43 0.80
C GLY A 208 8.34 10.79 -0.28
N GLU A 209 7.91 11.31 -1.43
CA GLU A 209 8.81 11.80 -2.48
C GLU A 209 9.52 13.08 -2.02
N ILE A 210 8.78 14.06 -1.45
CA ILE A 210 9.40 15.30 -0.91
C ILE A 210 10.30 14.99 0.30
N ARG A 211 9.93 14.04 1.17
CA ARG A 211 10.78 13.63 2.29
C ARG A 211 12.10 13.00 1.83
N ALA A 212 12.08 12.29 0.71
CA ALA A 212 13.26 11.62 0.17
C ALA A 212 14.19 12.53 -0.63
N LEU A 213 13.77 13.76 -0.97
CA LEU A 213 14.60 14.69 -1.74
C LEU A 213 15.93 14.97 -1.04
N THR A 214 17.02 14.91 -1.80
CA THR A 214 18.35 15.38 -1.43
C THR A 214 18.70 16.63 -2.22
N TRP A 215 19.71 17.37 -1.78
CA TRP A 215 20.17 18.57 -2.50
C TRP A 215 20.59 18.26 -3.94
N ARG A 216 21.11 17.05 -4.21
CA ARG A 216 21.45 16.57 -5.56
C ARG A 216 20.23 16.47 -6.48
N ASP A 217 19.03 16.31 -5.92
CA ASP A 217 17.80 16.19 -6.73
C ASP A 217 17.25 17.56 -7.17
N VAL A 218 17.87 18.67 -6.78
CA VAL A 218 17.45 20.03 -7.14
C VAL A 218 18.36 20.55 -8.25
N ASN A 219 17.79 20.79 -9.42
CA ASN A 219 18.49 21.43 -10.53
C ASN A 219 18.10 22.93 -10.54
N PHE A 220 19.06 23.78 -10.14
CA PHE A 220 18.85 25.23 -10.07
C PHE A 220 18.98 25.93 -11.44
N ASP A 221 19.68 25.30 -12.38
CA ASP A 221 19.94 25.88 -13.71
C ASP A 221 18.69 25.69 -14.61
N ASP A 222 18.10 24.50 -14.58
CA ASP A 222 16.93 24.15 -15.38
C ASP A 222 15.60 24.24 -14.59
N GLU A 223 15.66 24.71 -13.34
CA GLU A 223 14.49 25.00 -12.49
C GLU A 223 13.54 23.80 -12.24
N PHE A 224 14.08 22.63 -11.92
CA PHE A 224 13.28 21.46 -11.58
C PHE A 224 13.79 20.71 -10.34
N ILE A 225 12.91 19.87 -9.79
CA ILE A 225 13.27 18.84 -8.83
C ILE A 225 13.11 17.45 -9.47
N HIS A 226 14.10 16.58 -9.26
CA HIS A 226 14.12 15.22 -9.78
C HIS A 226 13.53 14.23 -8.78
N ILE A 227 12.39 13.64 -9.11
CA ILE A 227 11.72 12.63 -8.30
C ILE A 227 12.16 11.23 -8.76
N ASN A 228 12.99 10.56 -7.98
CA ASN A 228 13.52 9.22 -8.28
C ASN A 228 13.45 8.23 -7.12
N LYS A 229 12.97 8.67 -5.96
CA LYS A 229 12.90 7.88 -4.73
C LYS A 229 11.74 8.33 -3.84
N THR A 230 11.41 7.50 -2.87
CA THR A 230 10.40 7.79 -1.86
C THR A 230 10.83 7.26 -0.51
N ASP A 231 10.59 8.01 0.55
CA ASP A 231 10.78 7.57 1.93
C ASP A 231 9.44 7.02 2.46
N TYR A 232 9.46 5.77 2.91
CA TYR A 232 8.34 5.12 3.58
C TYR A 232 8.79 4.64 4.97
N HIS A 233 8.33 5.31 6.03
CA HIS A 233 8.69 5.04 7.42
C HIS A 233 10.21 5.00 7.70
N GLY A 234 10.99 5.84 7.01
CA GLY A 234 12.44 5.91 7.16
C GLY A 234 13.22 4.96 6.25
N GLU A 235 12.54 4.19 5.43
CA GLU A 235 13.14 3.34 4.39
C GLU A 235 13.00 4.04 3.03
N VAL A 236 14.14 4.43 2.44
CA VAL A 236 14.19 5.05 1.11
C VAL A 236 14.22 3.95 0.04
N THR A 237 13.24 3.99 -0.84
CA THR A 237 13.09 2.99 -1.90
C THR A 237 12.88 3.65 -3.26
N ALA A 238 13.21 2.93 -4.34
CA ALA A 238 12.84 3.33 -5.68
C ALA A 238 11.31 3.39 -5.86
N PRO A 239 10.79 4.24 -6.74
CA PRO A 239 9.37 4.29 -7.06
C PRO A 239 8.83 2.94 -7.54
N LYS A 240 7.50 2.77 -7.49
CA LYS A 240 6.85 1.50 -7.90
C LYS A 240 6.79 1.34 -9.42
N THR A 241 6.79 2.43 -10.17
CA THR A 241 6.65 2.45 -11.64
C THR A 241 7.70 3.36 -12.25
N LYS A 242 8.07 3.09 -13.49
CA LYS A 242 8.98 3.97 -14.25
C LYS A 242 8.43 5.37 -14.44
N SER A 243 7.13 5.53 -14.63
CA SER A 243 6.44 6.83 -14.77
C SER A 243 6.50 7.70 -13.51
N ALA A 244 6.77 7.10 -12.35
CA ALA A 244 6.95 7.86 -11.12
C ALA A 244 8.31 8.56 -11.03
N ILE A 245 9.31 8.15 -11.85
CA ILE A 245 10.58 8.88 -12.01
C ILE A 245 10.33 10.01 -13.01
N ARG A 246 10.53 11.24 -12.57
CA ARG A 246 10.19 12.42 -13.36
C ARG A 246 10.86 13.68 -12.85
N ASP A 247 11.02 14.64 -13.73
CA ASP A 247 11.39 16.01 -13.40
C ASP A 247 10.14 16.87 -13.25
N ILE A 248 10.07 17.63 -12.18
CA ILE A 248 8.98 18.56 -11.91
C ILE A 248 9.53 19.97 -11.97
N TYR A 249 9.27 20.67 -13.06
CA TYR A 249 9.62 22.08 -13.22
C TYR A 249 8.84 22.93 -12.22
N LEU A 250 9.54 23.84 -11.55
CA LEU A 250 8.98 24.73 -10.53
C LEU A 250 9.04 26.18 -10.99
N PRO A 251 8.09 27.01 -10.54
CA PRO A 251 8.17 28.45 -10.83
C PRO A 251 9.43 29.08 -10.19
N ALA A 252 9.97 30.13 -10.83
CA ALA A 252 11.17 30.82 -10.37
C ALA A 252 11.11 31.26 -8.89
N HIS A 253 9.96 31.70 -8.40
CA HIS A 253 9.80 32.06 -6.99
C HIS A 253 9.97 30.86 -6.04
N MET A 254 9.61 29.65 -6.46
CA MET A 254 9.84 28.42 -5.70
C MET A 254 11.32 28.05 -5.67
N MET A 255 11.99 28.17 -6.82
CA MET A 255 13.44 27.91 -6.91
C MET A 255 14.23 28.90 -6.06
N ASN A 256 13.81 30.15 -6.02
CA ASN A 256 14.39 31.15 -5.13
C ASN A 256 14.18 30.80 -3.63
N ASP A 257 13.00 30.31 -3.25
CA ASP A 257 12.76 29.85 -1.87
C ASP A 257 13.66 28.68 -1.50
N ILE A 258 13.85 27.70 -2.41
CA ILE A 258 14.75 26.57 -2.20
C ILE A 258 16.21 27.06 -2.08
N LYS A 259 16.63 28.03 -2.92
CA LYS A 259 17.96 28.61 -2.88
C LYS A 259 18.22 29.37 -1.59
N ASN A 260 17.25 30.15 -1.11
CA ASN A 260 17.34 30.85 0.17
C ASN A 260 17.44 29.87 1.34
N TYR A 261 16.66 28.79 1.28
CA TYR A 261 16.74 27.71 2.28
C TYR A 261 18.09 26.98 2.24
N LEU A 262 18.66 26.75 1.05
CA LEU A 262 19.99 26.16 0.88
C LEU A 262 21.07 27.05 1.50
N ASN A 263 21.00 28.37 1.28
CA ASN A 263 21.97 29.32 1.87
C ASN A 263 21.90 29.27 3.39
N TRP A 264 20.69 29.38 3.97
CA TRP A 264 20.49 29.24 5.41
C TRP A 264 20.98 27.86 5.92
N TYR A 265 20.73 26.79 5.19
CA TYR A 265 21.18 25.44 5.56
C TYR A 265 22.73 25.38 5.62
N LYS A 266 23.41 25.93 4.62
CA LYS A 266 24.89 25.97 4.58
C LYS A 266 25.51 26.76 5.71
N GLU A 267 24.85 27.81 6.19
CA GLU A 267 25.31 28.61 7.32
C GLU A 267 25.13 27.89 8.66
N THR A 268 24.11 27.08 8.80
CA THR A 268 23.69 26.47 10.07
C THR A 268 24.05 24.99 10.21
N ASN A 269 24.39 24.30 9.12
CA ASN A 269 24.63 22.85 9.08
C ASN A 269 25.85 22.50 8.20
N ILE A 270 26.35 21.27 8.40
CA ILE A 270 27.30 20.65 7.46
C ILE A 270 26.51 20.29 6.20
N TYR A 271 26.97 20.84 5.05
CA TYR A 271 26.32 20.59 3.75
C TYR A 271 27.03 19.49 2.97
N LYS A 272 26.22 18.60 2.36
CA LYS A 272 26.60 17.70 1.24
C LYS A 272 25.39 17.50 0.34
N ASP A 273 25.66 17.31 -0.96
CA ASP A 273 24.62 17.14 -1.97
C ASP A 273 23.70 15.93 -1.70
N ASP A 274 24.22 14.89 -1.05
CA ASP A 274 23.48 13.68 -0.70
C ASP A 274 22.63 13.80 0.56
N TYR A 275 22.72 14.93 1.28
CA TYR A 275 21.89 15.12 2.47
C TYR A 275 20.46 15.49 2.09
N VAL A 276 19.51 15.03 2.89
CA VAL A 276 18.10 15.34 2.68
C VAL A 276 17.81 16.82 2.89
N LEU A 277 16.88 17.37 2.10
CA LEU A 277 16.44 18.76 2.26
C LEU A 277 15.75 18.95 3.62
N PHE A 278 14.94 17.99 4.03
CA PHE A 278 14.07 18.09 5.20
C PHE A 278 14.42 17.00 6.21
N GLY A 279 15.44 17.27 7.03
CA GLY A 279 15.91 16.31 8.01
C GLY A 279 17.31 16.60 8.53
N THR A 280 18.01 15.56 8.95
CA THR A 280 19.38 15.62 9.44
C THR A 280 20.24 14.62 8.69
N PHE A 281 21.23 15.10 7.94
CA PHE A 281 22.10 14.30 7.08
C PHE A 281 21.31 13.43 6.08
N PHE A 282 21.34 12.12 6.25
CA PHE A 282 20.65 11.15 5.41
C PHE A 282 19.25 10.77 5.90
N LYS A 283 18.84 11.29 7.05
CA LYS A 283 17.57 10.92 7.69
C LYS A 283 16.54 12.05 7.58
N ALA A 284 15.49 11.78 6.79
CA ALA A 284 14.37 12.70 6.70
C ALA A 284 13.59 12.80 8.01
N TYR A 285 12.91 13.93 8.24
CA TYR A 285 11.95 14.06 9.34
C TYR A 285 10.91 12.95 9.27
N SER A 286 10.53 12.43 10.43
CA SER A 286 9.54 11.36 10.52
C SER A 286 8.17 11.82 9.98
N GLU A 287 7.37 10.86 9.54
CA GLU A 287 5.99 11.17 9.12
C GLU A 287 5.19 11.83 10.23
N SER A 288 5.36 11.36 11.47
CA SER A 288 4.71 11.97 12.65
C SER A 288 5.15 13.41 12.92
N THR A 289 6.39 13.79 12.59
CA THR A 289 6.85 15.16 12.68
C THR A 289 6.12 16.05 11.67
N ILE A 290 6.02 15.60 10.42
CA ILE A 290 5.30 16.32 9.36
C ILE A 290 3.80 16.42 9.69
N ASP A 291 3.20 15.33 10.14
CA ASP A 291 1.78 15.31 10.53
C ASP A 291 1.52 16.26 11.73
N ARG A 292 2.47 16.37 12.68
CA ARG A 292 2.39 17.32 13.76
C ARG A 292 2.45 18.77 13.26
N TRP A 293 3.36 19.10 12.34
CA TRP A 293 3.44 20.44 11.73
C TRP A 293 2.11 20.84 11.11
N PHE A 294 1.56 19.94 10.28
CA PHE A 294 0.28 20.14 9.61
C PHE A 294 -0.85 20.39 10.61
N ASN A 295 -0.99 19.52 11.61
CA ASN A 295 -2.06 19.63 12.60
C ASN A 295 -1.89 20.84 13.53
N THR A 296 -0.64 21.28 13.81
CA THR A 296 -0.40 22.47 14.60
C THR A 296 -0.84 23.73 13.84
N ALA A 297 -0.53 23.83 12.54
CA ALA A 297 -0.99 24.95 11.73
C ALA A 297 -2.53 24.99 11.62
N LEU A 298 -3.19 23.83 11.46
CA LEU A 298 -4.65 23.75 11.49
C LEU A 298 -5.27 24.23 12.80
N LYS A 299 -4.64 23.91 13.94
CA LYS A 299 -5.09 24.42 15.25
C LYS A 299 -4.93 25.94 15.37
N VAL A 300 -3.86 26.51 14.82
CA VAL A 300 -3.69 27.97 14.78
C VAL A 300 -4.82 28.62 14.00
N LEU A 301 -5.19 28.06 12.83
CA LEU A 301 -6.30 28.56 12.03
C LEU A 301 -7.64 28.41 12.73
N ASP A 302 -7.91 27.26 13.37
CA ASP A 302 -9.15 27.06 14.12
C ASP A 302 -9.33 28.10 15.23
N ASN A 303 -8.25 28.43 15.92
CA ASN A 303 -8.28 29.45 17.00
C ASN A 303 -8.54 30.87 16.50
N GLN A 304 -8.42 31.12 15.20
CA GLN A 304 -8.72 32.42 14.57
C GLN A 304 -10.17 32.50 14.08
N LEU A 305 -10.90 31.36 14.06
CA LEU A 305 -12.29 31.29 13.63
C LEU A 305 -13.24 31.45 14.80
N PRO A 306 -14.48 31.87 14.56
CA PRO A 306 -15.52 31.91 15.58
C PRO A 306 -15.78 30.53 16.23
N ASP A 307 -16.23 30.54 17.48
CA ASP A 307 -16.55 29.32 18.22
C ASP A 307 -17.43 28.36 17.42
N GLY A 308 -17.03 27.11 17.37
CA GLY A 308 -17.75 26.03 16.66
C GLY A 308 -17.44 25.94 15.16
N GLN A 309 -16.64 26.86 14.61
CA GLN A 309 -16.14 26.77 13.24
C GLN A 309 -14.76 26.14 13.20
N THR A 310 -14.47 25.43 12.11
CA THR A 310 -13.15 24.83 11.86
C THR A 310 -12.70 25.12 10.46
N PHE A 311 -11.39 25.29 10.27
CA PHE A 311 -10.81 25.44 8.95
C PHE A 311 -11.08 24.19 8.09
N PRO A 312 -11.32 24.31 6.77
CA PRO A 312 -11.59 23.16 5.91
C PRO A 312 -10.56 22.04 6.05
N ARG A 313 -11.04 20.82 6.32
CA ARG A 313 -10.16 19.67 6.63
C ARG A 313 -9.79 18.90 5.38
N ILE A 314 -8.49 18.74 5.21
CA ILE A 314 -7.90 17.80 4.25
C ILE A 314 -6.82 16.98 4.97
N VAL A 315 -6.37 15.89 4.33
CA VAL A 315 -5.14 15.21 4.75
C VAL A 315 -3.96 15.67 3.87
N ILE A 316 -2.73 15.52 4.35
CA ILE A 316 -1.53 16.03 3.64
C ILE A 316 -1.47 15.53 2.19
N HIS A 317 -1.92 14.28 1.93
CA HIS A 317 -1.95 13.75 0.56
C HIS A 317 -2.90 14.51 -0.36
N GLU A 318 -3.90 15.16 0.19
CA GLU A 318 -4.90 15.93 -0.57
C GLU A 318 -4.37 17.29 -1.07
N LEU A 319 -3.20 17.74 -0.58
CA LEU A 319 -2.45 18.83 -1.23
C LEU A 319 -2.08 18.51 -2.68
N ARG A 320 -1.84 17.23 -2.98
CA ARG A 320 -1.66 16.78 -4.36
C ARG A 320 -2.96 16.88 -5.16
N HIS A 321 -4.12 16.67 -4.54
CA HIS A 321 -5.42 16.92 -5.16
C HIS A 321 -5.64 18.40 -5.39
N SER A 322 -5.23 19.26 -4.44
CA SER A 322 -5.26 20.72 -4.57
C SER A 322 -4.44 21.17 -5.78
N HIS A 323 -3.21 20.65 -5.91
CA HIS A 323 -2.36 20.90 -7.07
C HIS A 323 -3.02 20.52 -8.40
N ALA A 324 -3.56 19.29 -8.48
CA ALA A 324 -4.21 18.81 -9.69
C ALA A 324 -5.45 19.63 -10.04
N SER A 325 -6.29 19.96 -9.05
CA SER A 325 -7.48 20.78 -9.23
C SER A 325 -7.13 22.20 -9.70
N MET A 326 -6.06 22.79 -9.16
CA MET A 326 -5.54 24.07 -9.60
C MET A 326 -5.15 24.02 -11.09
N LEU A 327 -4.40 22.99 -11.51
CA LEU A 327 -3.99 22.82 -12.91
C LEU A 327 -5.18 22.61 -13.85
N VAL A 328 -6.18 21.83 -13.43
CA VAL A 328 -7.42 21.64 -14.19
C VAL A 328 -8.16 22.97 -14.39
N ASN A 329 -8.28 23.76 -13.33
CA ASN A 329 -8.93 25.08 -13.39
C ASN A 329 -8.20 26.08 -14.31
N HIS A 330 -6.89 25.87 -14.52
CA HIS A 330 -6.07 26.65 -15.47
C HIS A 330 -6.02 26.01 -16.88
N GLY A 331 -6.83 24.99 -17.15
CA GLY A 331 -6.96 24.38 -18.48
C GLY A 331 -5.82 23.45 -18.89
N ALA A 332 -4.99 23.01 -17.94
CA ALA A 332 -3.93 22.04 -18.24
C ALA A 332 -4.52 20.71 -18.70
N SER A 333 -3.94 20.09 -19.73
CA SER A 333 -4.43 18.81 -20.23
C SER A 333 -4.26 17.68 -19.23
N ILE A 334 -5.18 16.71 -19.24
CA ILE A 334 -5.15 15.52 -18.37
C ILE A 334 -3.82 14.76 -18.52
N MET A 335 -3.28 14.68 -19.74
CA MET A 335 -2.02 13.98 -20.00
C MET A 335 -0.83 14.67 -19.32
N VAL A 336 -0.76 16.00 -19.39
CA VAL A 336 0.30 16.79 -18.72
C VAL A 336 0.19 16.67 -17.21
N ILE A 337 -1.03 16.72 -16.65
CA ILE A 337 -1.27 16.52 -15.23
C ILE A 337 -0.84 15.10 -14.81
N ALA A 338 -1.22 14.07 -15.57
CA ALA A 338 -0.84 12.68 -15.28
C ALA A 338 0.69 12.50 -15.27
N GLN A 339 1.39 13.03 -16.27
CA GLN A 339 2.85 13.00 -16.34
C GLN A 339 3.48 13.72 -15.14
N ARG A 340 3.04 14.94 -14.82
CA ARG A 340 3.55 15.73 -13.69
C ARG A 340 3.35 15.03 -12.35
N LEU A 341 2.20 14.38 -12.18
CA LEU A 341 1.90 13.61 -11.00
C LEU A 341 2.61 12.24 -10.97
N GLY A 342 3.15 11.75 -12.09
CA GLY A 342 3.78 10.43 -12.18
C GLY A 342 2.77 9.28 -12.11
N HIS A 343 1.62 9.45 -12.77
CA HIS A 343 0.64 8.39 -13.01
C HIS A 343 1.01 7.61 -14.27
N ALA A 344 0.88 6.29 -14.21
CA ALA A 344 1.14 5.43 -15.37
C ALA A 344 0.01 5.50 -16.40
N ASP A 345 -1.21 5.86 -15.95
CA ASP A 345 -2.42 5.95 -16.75
C ASP A 345 -3.12 7.29 -16.49
N SER A 346 -3.41 8.01 -17.58
CA SER A 346 -4.17 9.27 -17.54
C SER A 346 -5.63 9.05 -17.10
N ASN A 347 -6.18 7.84 -17.23
CA ASN A 347 -7.51 7.51 -16.74
C ASN A 347 -7.65 7.71 -15.23
N GLU A 348 -6.59 7.54 -14.46
CA GLU A 348 -6.62 7.82 -13.03
C GLU A 348 -6.91 9.30 -12.75
N VAL A 349 -6.31 10.19 -13.53
CA VAL A 349 -6.54 11.66 -13.47
C VAL A 349 -7.94 11.99 -13.98
N TYR A 350 -8.34 11.43 -15.12
CA TYR A 350 -9.68 11.65 -15.68
C TYR A 350 -10.79 11.24 -14.72
N ASN A 351 -10.74 10.04 -14.18
CA ASN A 351 -11.75 9.52 -13.26
C ASN A 351 -11.83 10.33 -11.96
N ARG A 352 -10.75 11.00 -11.57
CA ARG A 352 -10.69 11.76 -10.32
C ARG A 352 -11.00 13.23 -10.49
N TYR A 353 -10.55 13.86 -11.57
CA TYR A 353 -10.61 15.30 -11.78
C TYR A 353 -11.42 15.71 -13.02
N GLY A 354 -11.86 14.76 -13.85
CA GLY A 354 -12.53 15.04 -15.11
C GLY A 354 -13.80 15.89 -14.95
N HIS A 355 -14.51 15.72 -13.83
CA HIS A 355 -15.70 16.50 -13.49
C HIS A 355 -15.42 17.98 -13.17
N LEU A 356 -14.15 18.35 -12.89
CA LEU A 356 -13.75 19.73 -12.64
C LEU A 356 -13.48 20.52 -13.93
N TYR A 357 -13.34 19.83 -15.07
CA TYR A 357 -13.18 20.52 -16.34
C TYR A 357 -14.46 21.26 -16.71
N PRO A 358 -14.38 22.56 -17.10
CA PRO A 358 -15.53 23.27 -17.60
C PRO A 358 -16.14 22.52 -18.78
N SER A 359 -17.47 22.58 -18.92
CA SER A 359 -18.13 22.01 -20.09
C SER A 359 -17.74 22.82 -21.32
N THR A 360 -16.80 22.31 -22.09
CA THR A 360 -16.26 22.96 -23.30
C THR A 360 -17.15 22.77 -24.53
N GLN A 361 -18.30 22.08 -24.39
CA GLN A 361 -19.20 21.87 -25.54
C GLN A 361 -19.64 23.18 -26.23
N LYS A 362 -19.90 24.23 -25.44
CA LYS A 362 -20.22 25.55 -26.00
C LYS A 362 -19.01 26.24 -26.65
N GLU A 363 -17.80 25.94 -26.20
CA GLU A 363 -16.59 26.52 -26.77
C GLU A 363 -16.16 25.81 -28.05
N ILE A 364 -16.40 24.50 -28.15
CA ILE A 364 -16.14 23.71 -29.37
C ILE A 364 -16.97 24.26 -30.57
N VAL A 365 -18.19 24.73 -30.34
CA VAL A 365 -19.03 25.32 -31.41
C VAL A 365 -18.36 26.50 -32.09
N LYS A 366 -17.42 27.20 -31.43
CA LYS A 366 -16.67 28.32 -32.05
C LYS A 366 -15.67 27.84 -33.12
N TYR A 367 -15.38 26.55 -33.19
CA TYR A 367 -14.45 25.93 -34.15
C TYR A 367 -15.19 25.16 -35.26
N LEU A 368 -16.52 25.07 -35.20
CA LEU A 368 -17.37 24.44 -36.20
C LEU A 368 -18.02 25.51 -37.10
#